data_69dde58e1b0662f1e647096d6b00970c
#
_entry.id   69dde58e1b0662f1e647096d6b00970c
#
_cell.length_a   1.000
_cell.length_b   1.000
_cell.length_c   1.000
_cell.angle_alpha   90.00
_cell.angle_beta   90.00
_cell.angle_gamma   90.00
#
_symmetry.space_group_name_H-M   'P 1'
#
loop_
_entity.id
_entity.type
_entity.pdbx_description
1 polymer ?
#
loop_
_entity_poly.entity_id
_entity_poly.type
_entity_poly.pdbx_seq_one_letter_code
_entity_poly.pdbx_strand_id
1 'polypeptide(L)'
;MHVDGAYGASLLLSRQGRRLLSGIALSDSISWDAHKWMMQTYGCSVVLVREQKNLLRSFSTHPEYLEDAKTEGSLPDFWDLGPELTRPARALKLWTTLQIVGTDRFGEMIDHGCRMAELAQEEILKYPGWEIVSPAGQGVVCFRYAPKELSDRECDALNVPVSYTHLTL
;
A
#
# COMPACT_ATOMS: atom_id res chain seq x y z
N MET A 1 13.33 10.49 -7.20
CA MET A 1 13.06 9.06 -6.92
C MET A 1 11.60 8.91 -6.48
N HIS A 2 10.82 8.05 -7.14
CA HIS A 2 9.48 7.67 -6.70
C HIS A 2 9.55 6.33 -5.95
N VAL A 3 8.78 6.22 -4.87
CA VAL A 3 8.61 4.97 -4.13
C VAL A 3 7.18 4.48 -4.34
N ASP A 4 7.02 3.31 -4.94
CA ASP A 4 5.75 2.60 -4.92
C ASP A 4 5.57 1.96 -3.53
N GLY A 5 4.89 2.68 -2.67
CA GLY A 5 4.52 2.26 -1.33
C GLY A 5 3.05 1.86 -1.23
N ALA A 6 2.40 1.53 -2.37
CA ALA A 6 0.97 1.27 -2.43
C ALA A 6 0.46 0.35 -1.31
N TYR A 7 1.21 -0.69 -1.00
CA TYR A 7 0.96 -1.58 0.14
C TYR A 7 1.85 -1.26 1.34
N GLY A 8 3.17 -1.24 1.11
CA GLY A 8 4.19 -1.23 2.15
C GLY A 8 4.33 0.09 2.92
N ALA A 9 3.89 1.24 2.39
CA ALA A 9 4.02 2.53 3.09
C ALA A 9 3.27 2.54 4.44
N SER A 10 2.23 1.72 4.60
CA SER A 10 1.51 1.57 5.88
C SER A 10 2.41 1.12 7.03
N LEU A 11 3.52 0.43 6.74
CA LEU A 11 4.53 0.04 7.74
C LEU A 11 5.15 1.24 8.49
N LEU A 12 5.05 2.46 7.95
CA LEU A 12 5.50 3.67 8.66
C LEU A 12 4.74 3.91 9.96
N LEU A 13 3.54 3.37 10.11
CA LEU A 13 2.76 3.44 11.35
C LEU A 13 3.23 2.42 12.39
N SER A 14 3.83 1.32 11.96
CA SER A 14 4.41 0.29 12.83
C SER A 14 5.78 0.72 13.36
N ARG A 15 6.08 0.44 14.62
CA ARG A 15 7.39 0.71 15.22
C ARG A 15 8.48 -0.18 14.59
N GLN A 16 8.16 -1.43 14.30
CA GLN A 16 9.09 -2.38 13.67
C GLN A 16 9.24 -2.06 12.17
N GLY A 17 8.14 -1.81 11.49
CA GLY A 17 8.11 -1.54 10.05
C GLY A 17 8.86 -0.28 9.64
N ARG A 18 8.87 0.77 10.48
CA ARG A 18 9.65 2.00 10.22
C ARG A 18 11.13 1.74 9.95
N ARG A 19 11.72 0.73 10.57
CA ARG A 19 13.13 0.37 10.37
C ARG A 19 13.38 -0.18 8.97
N LEU A 20 12.41 -0.93 8.42
CA LEU A 20 12.50 -1.48 7.07
C LEU A 20 12.40 -0.39 6.00
N LEU A 21 11.74 0.71 6.32
CA LEU A 21 11.53 1.85 5.44
C LEU A 21 12.53 3.00 5.71
N SER A 22 13.66 2.71 6.37
CA SER A 22 14.71 3.71 6.56
C SER A 22 15.15 4.27 5.21
N GLY A 23 15.20 5.61 5.09
CA GLY A 23 15.51 6.28 3.82
C GLY A 23 14.29 6.64 2.96
N ILE A 24 13.08 6.20 3.25
CA ILE A 24 11.87 6.60 2.50
C ILE A 24 11.69 8.12 2.48
N ALA A 25 12.14 8.80 3.54
CA ALA A 25 12.14 10.27 3.61
C ALA A 25 13.03 10.95 2.56
N LEU A 26 13.90 10.23 1.86
CA LEU A 26 14.72 10.75 0.76
C LEU A 26 14.00 10.71 -0.59
N SER A 27 12.83 10.08 -0.69
CA SER A 27 12.07 10.02 -1.93
C SER A 27 11.49 11.38 -2.31
N ASP A 28 11.30 11.62 -3.61
CA ASP A 28 10.64 12.82 -4.14
C ASP A 28 9.12 12.65 -4.10
N SER A 29 8.64 11.42 -4.24
CA SER A 29 7.22 11.09 -4.14
C SER A 29 7.00 9.64 -3.68
N ILE A 30 5.82 9.39 -3.09
CA ILE A 30 5.40 8.07 -2.59
C ILE A 30 3.95 7.87 -3.00
N SER A 31 3.62 6.73 -3.60
CA SER A 31 2.24 6.25 -3.71
C SER A 31 1.88 5.42 -2.48
N TRP A 32 0.64 5.56 -1.98
CA TRP A 32 0.15 4.84 -0.82
C TRP A 32 -1.35 4.57 -0.93
N ASP A 33 -1.75 3.31 -0.91
CA ASP A 33 -3.14 2.91 -1.03
C ASP A 33 -3.76 2.63 0.34
N ALA A 34 -4.50 3.61 0.84
CA ALA A 34 -5.20 3.45 2.11
C ALA A 34 -6.31 2.39 2.05
N HIS A 35 -6.83 2.08 0.86
CA HIS A 35 -7.79 1.00 0.66
C HIS A 35 -7.16 -0.41 0.67
N LYS A 36 -5.84 -0.52 0.85
CA LYS A 36 -5.12 -1.76 1.10
C LYS A 36 -4.94 -1.96 2.61
N TRP A 37 -3.80 -1.70 3.13
CA TRP A 37 -3.45 -2.04 4.51
C TRP A 37 -3.90 -1.01 5.56
N MET A 38 -4.50 0.10 5.15
CA MET A 38 -5.21 1.02 6.06
C MET A 38 -6.71 0.71 6.15
N MET A 39 -7.15 -0.42 5.56
CA MET A 39 -8.50 -0.97 5.68
C MET A 39 -9.62 0.00 5.29
N GLN A 40 -9.32 0.94 4.39
CA GLN A 40 -10.34 1.82 3.84
C GLN A 40 -11.13 1.14 2.74
N THR A 41 -12.38 1.54 2.57
CA THR A 41 -13.17 1.11 1.41
C THR A 41 -12.49 1.56 0.11
N TYR A 42 -12.60 0.76 -0.94
CA TYR A 42 -12.04 1.03 -2.27
C TYR A 42 -12.51 2.39 -2.80
N GLY A 43 -11.71 2.93 -3.44
CA GLY A 43 -10.81 3.85 -4.03
C GLY A 43 -10.36 4.91 -3.01
N CYS A 44 -9.29 4.65 -2.33
CA CYS A 44 -8.64 5.61 -1.45
C CYS A 44 -7.12 5.45 -1.58
N SER A 45 -6.53 6.15 -2.53
CA SER A 45 -5.09 6.24 -2.72
C SER A 45 -4.60 7.64 -2.38
N VAL A 46 -3.36 7.72 -1.94
CA VAL A 46 -2.67 8.95 -1.57
C VAL A 46 -1.36 9.03 -2.36
N VAL A 47 -1.04 10.19 -2.87
CA VAL A 47 0.28 10.52 -3.40
C VAL A 47 0.89 11.59 -2.50
N LEU A 48 2.01 11.26 -1.90
CA LEU A 48 2.82 12.20 -1.14
C LEU A 48 3.94 12.72 -2.04
N VAL A 49 4.11 14.03 -2.10
CA VAL A 49 5.13 14.69 -2.93
C VAL A 49 5.93 15.65 -2.06
N ARG A 50 7.25 15.59 -2.16
CA ARG A 50 8.14 16.44 -1.38
C ARG A 50 7.91 17.94 -1.68
N GLU A 51 7.76 18.28 -2.96
CA GLU A 51 7.64 19.64 -3.45
C GLU A 51 6.31 19.85 -4.17
N GLN A 52 5.34 20.45 -3.51
CA GLN A 52 4.01 20.73 -4.07
C GLN A 52 4.06 21.45 -5.43
N LYS A 53 5.05 22.34 -5.63
CA LYS A 53 5.24 23.03 -6.92
C LYS A 53 5.37 22.09 -8.12
N ASN A 54 5.82 20.85 -7.92
CA ASN A 54 5.93 19.87 -9.00
C ASN A 54 4.56 19.39 -9.46
N LEU A 55 3.59 19.25 -8.54
CA LEU A 55 2.19 18.94 -8.90
C LEU A 55 1.56 20.12 -9.66
N LEU A 56 1.70 21.34 -9.13
CA LEU A 56 1.19 22.54 -9.79
C LEU A 56 1.74 22.67 -11.21
N ARG A 57 3.05 22.49 -11.41
CA ARG A 57 3.67 22.56 -12.74
C ARG A 57 3.20 21.47 -13.70
N SER A 58 2.77 20.32 -13.18
CA SER A 58 2.37 19.18 -14.00
C SER A 58 0.88 19.19 -14.34
N PHE A 59 0.03 19.72 -13.47
CA PHE A 59 -1.41 19.58 -13.56
C PHE A 59 -2.17 20.90 -13.64
N SER A 60 -1.56 22.02 -13.22
CA SER A 60 -2.24 23.30 -13.27
C SER A 60 -2.55 23.68 -14.71
N THR A 61 -3.82 23.73 -15.02
CA THR A 61 -4.38 24.27 -16.27
C THR A 61 -5.18 25.50 -15.90
N HIS A 62 -5.05 26.56 -16.69
CA HIS A 62 -5.77 27.81 -16.47
C HIS A 62 -6.78 28.04 -17.61
N PRO A 63 -7.87 27.27 -17.67
CA PRO A 63 -8.89 27.52 -18.68
C PRO A 63 -9.63 28.83 -18.35
N GLU A 64 -9.94 29.61 -19.37
CA GLU A 64 -10.56 30.94 -19.25
C GLU A 64 -11.86 30.92 -18.41
N TYR A 65 -12.65 29.86 -18.50
CA TYR A 65 -13.90 29.76 -17.76
C TYR A 65 -13.75 29.53 -16.22
N LEU A 66 -12.52 29.32 -15.73
CA LEU A 66 -12.23 29.16 -14.30
C LEU A 66 -11.46 30.37 -13.71
N GLU A 67 -11.20 31.42 -14.49
CA GLU A 67 -10.45 32.58 -14.01
C GLU A 67 -11.13 33.32 -12.87
N ASP A 68 -12.47 33.38 -12.88
CA ASP A 68 -13.27 34.02 -11.82
C ASP A 68 -13.25 33.25 -10.48
N ALA A 69 -12.81 31.99 -10.46
CA ALA A 69 -12.74 31.17 -9.27
C ALA A 69 -11.46 31.39 -8.43
N LYS A 70 -10.51 32.18 -8.95
CA LYS A 70 -9.24 32.45 -8.24
C LYS A 70 -9.44 33.58 -7.25
N THR A 71 -9.34 33.28 -5.96
CA THR A 71 -9.25 34.28 -4.91
C THR A 71 -7.78 34.44 -4.50
N GLU A 72 -7.24 35.65 -4.59
CA GLU A 72 -5.87 35.94 -4.14
C GLU A 72 -5.70 35.55 -2.67
N GLY A 73 -4.65 34.75 -2.38
CA GLY A 73 -4.34 34.27 -1.02
C GLY A 73 -5.13 33.05 -0.57
N SER A 74 -5.95 32.42 -1.43
CA SER A 74 -6.64 31.17 -1.11
C SER A 74 -5.68 29.97 -1.12
N LEU A 75 -6.11 28.89 -0.42
CA LEU A 75 -5.48 27.58 -0.54
C LEU A 75 -5.53 27.13 -2.02
N PRO A 76 -4.49 26.41 -2.51
CA PRO A 76 -4.49 25.92 -3.89
C PRO A 76 -5.71 25.02 -4.14
N ASP A 77 -6.33 25.19 -5.27
CA ASP A 77 -7.42 24.33 -5.68
C ASP A 77 -6.93 22.91 -5.95
N PHE A 78 -7.69 21.92 -5.51
CA PHE A 78 -7.26 20.52 -5.65
C PHE A 78 -7.16 20.05 -7.10
N TRP A 79 -7.87 20.66 -8.04
CA TRP A 79 -7.73 20.34 -9.46
C TRP A 79 -6.34 20.70 -10.02
N ASP A 80 -5.66 21.69 -9.44
CA ASP A 80 -4.29 22.08 -9.82
C ASP A 80 -3.23 21.06 -9.38
N LEU A 81 -3.62 20.10 -8.54
CA LEU A 81 -2.72 19.10 -7.94
C LEU A 81 -2.89 17.70 -8.53
N GLY A 82 -3.74 17.52 -9.53
CA GLY A 82 -3.99 16.20 -10.12
C GLY A 82 -4.88 16.25 -11.37
N PRO A 83 -5.14 15.10 -12.00
CA PRO A 83 -5.85 15.06 -13.29
C PRO A 83 -7.38 15.24 -13.18
N GLU A 84 -7.95 15.18 -11.96
CA GLU A 84 -9.40 15.25 -11.77
C GLU A 84 -9.84 16.67 -11.40
N LEU A 85 -10.77 17.24 -12.17
CA LEU A 85 -11.42 18.49 -11.84
C LEU A 85 -12.41 18.31 -10.68
N THR A 86 -13.42 17.47 -10.87
CA THR A 86 -14.38 17.09 -9.84
C THR A 86 -14.01 15.73 -9.27
N ARG A 87 -13.91 15.64 -7.95
CA ARG A 87 -13.53 14.39 -7.28
C ARG A 87 -14.37 14.15 -6.03
N PRO A 88 -14.63 12.89 -5.65
CA PRO A 88 -15.21 12.58 -4.36
C PRO A 88 -14.23 12.89 -3.22
N ALA A 89 -14.74 13.18 -2.03
CA ALA A 89 -13.93 13.46 -0.84
C ALA A 89 -13.27 12.18 -0.27
N ARG A 90 -12.38 11.55 -1.06
CA ARG A 90 -11.71 10.27 -0.72
C ARG A 90 -10.92 10.36 0.59
N ALA A 91 -10.33 11.51 0.88
CA ALA A 91 -9.55 11.74 2.09
C ALA A 91 -10.40 11.70 3.37
N LEU A 92 -11.69 12.04 3.30
CA LEU A 92 -12.56 12.15 4.48
C LEU A 92 -12.65 10.84 5.26
N LYS A 93 -12.83 9.72 4.58
CA LYS A 93 -12.91 8.40 5.22
C LYS A 93 -11.61 8.02 5.93
N LEU A 94 -10.45 8.26 5.30
CA LEU A 94 -9.15 8.01 5.93
C LEU A 94 -8.94 8.93 7.13
N TRP A 95 -9.22 10.22 6.98
CA TRP A 95 -9.09 11.19 8.07
C TRP A 95 -9.99 10.83 9.25
N THR A 96 -11.27 10.54 9.01
CA THR A 96 -12.22 10.16 10.07
C THR A 96 -11.75 8.89 10.79
N THR A 97 -11.29 7.87 10.04
CA THR A 97 -10.80 6.63 10.63
C THR A 97 -9.56 6.88 11.49
N LEU A 98 -8.63 7.72 11.03
CA LEU A 98 -7.44 8.09 11.82
C LEU A 98 -7.81 8.88 13.09
N GLN A 99 -8.85 9.73 13.05
CA GLN A 99 -9.32 10.44 14.23
C GLN A 99 -9.95 9.51 15.27
N ILE A 100 -10.67 8.49 14.82
CA ILE A 100 -11.37 7.55 15.73
C ILE A 100 -10.42 6.48 16.27
N VAL A 101 -9.63 5.87 15.40
CA VAL A 101 -8.76 4.72 15.74
C VAL A 101 -7.41 5.18 16.30
N GLY A 102 -6.85 6.24 15.74
CA GLY A 102 -5.51 6.73 16.04
C GLY A 102 -4.39 5.97 15.33
N THR A 103 -3.26 6.63 15.15
CA THR A 103 -2.09 6.06 14.44
C THR A 103 -1.44 4.91 15.20
N ASP A 104 -1.42 4.97 16.54
CA ASP A 104 -0.81 3.91 17.36
C ASP A 104 -1.56 2.59 17.22
N ARG A 105 -2.89 2.65 17.24
CA ARG A 105 -3.73 1.46 17.05
C ARG A 105 -3.59 0.88 15.65
N PHE A 106 -3.48 1.73 14.62
CA PHE A 106 -3.14 1.26 13.29
C PHE A 106 -1.77 0.57 13.24
N GLY A 107 -0.78 1.11 13.93
CA GLY A 107 0.53 0.48 14.07
C GLY A 107 0.44 -0.93 14.67
N GLU A 108 -0.34 -1.10 15.75
CA GLU A 108 -0.61 -2.40 16.37
C GLU A 108 -1.30 -3.38 15.40
N MET A 109 -2.28 -2.92 14.64
CA MET A 109 -2.98 -3.73 13.64
C MET A 109 -2.03 -4.21 12.52
N ILE A 110 -1.13 -3.34 12.08
CA ILE A 110 -0.10 -3.66 11.08
C ILE A 110 0.90 -4.68 11.66
N ASP A 111 1.39 -4.46 12.88
CA ASP A 111 2.28 -5.40 13.56
C ASP A 111 1.60 -6.76 13.76
N HIS A 112 0.30 -6.77 14.07
CA HIS A 112 -0.48 -8.01 14.13
C HIS A 112 -0.54 -8.73 12.78
N GLY A 113 -0.77 -8.01 11.68
CA GLY A 113 -0.74 -8.59 10.33
C GLY A 113 0.61 -9.20 9.97
N CYS A 114 1.71 -8.53 10.33
CA CYS A 114 3.06 -9.08 10.18
C CYS A 114 3.23 -10.37 10.97
N ARG A 115 2.78 -10.38 12.24
CA ARG A 115 2.85 -11.57 13.10
C ARG A 115 2.01 -12.73 12.56
N MET A 116 0.86 -12.47 11.95
CA MET A 116 0.04 -13.52 11.32
C MET A 116 0.76 -14.18 10.14
N ALA A 117 1.50 -13.45 9.34
CA ALA A 117 2.31 -14.01 8.25
C ALA A 117 3.45 -14.89 8.80
N GLU A 118 4.12 -14.45 9.87
CA GLU A 118 5.15 -15.24 10.54
C GLU A 118 4.59 -16.55 11.09
N LEU A 119 3.43 -16.50 11.77
CA LEU A 119 2.74 -17.70 12.27
C LEU A 119 2.31 -18.64 11.14
N ALA A 120 1.82 -18.09 10.03
CA ALA A 120 1.49 -18.89 8.86
C ALA A 120 2.73 -19.61 8.30
N GLN A 121 3.87 -18.93 8.22
CA GLN A 121 5.13 -19.54 7.83
C GLN A 121 5.55 -20.67 8.79
N GLU A 122 5.49 -20.42 10.09
CA GLU A 122 5.79 -21.41 11.13
C GLU A 122 4.90 -22.66 11.00
N GLU A 123 3.61 -22.46 10.69
CA GLU A 123 2.65 -23.54 10.53
C GLU A 123 2.90 -24.34 9.26
N ILE A 124 3.11 -23.66 8.12
CA ILE A 124 3.36 -24.30 6.82
C ILE A 124 4.57 -25.24 6.89
N LEU A 125 5.65 -24.79 7.56
CA LEU A 125 6.89 -25.56 7.67
C LEU A 125 6.77 -26.85 8.51
N LYS A 126 5.66 -27.04 9.24
CA LYS A 126 5.41 -28.31 9.96
C LYS A 126 4.99 -29.45 9.03
N TYR A 127 4.54 -29.14 7.84
CA TYR A 127 4.02 -30.13 6.90
C TYR A 127 5.08 -30.54 5.86
N PRO A 128 5.37 -31.83 5.69
CA PRO A 128 6.35 -32.29 4.69
C PRO A 128 5.95 -31.88 3.27
N GLY A 129 6.94 -31.53 2.46
CA GLY A 129 6.74 -31.13 1.07
C GLY A 129 6.34 -29.67 0.87
N TRP A 130 6.17 -28.88 1.93
CA TRP A 130 5.95 -27.46 1.80
C TRP A 130 7.25 -26.68 2.04
N GLU A 131 7.47 -25.63 1.26
CA GLU A 131 8.61 -24.74 1.42
C GLU A 131 8.20 -23.27 1.37
N ILE A 132 9.00 -22.45 2.02
CA ILE A 132 8.86 -21.00 1.97
C ILE A 132 9.76 -20.47 0.88
N VAL A 133 9.16 -19.85 -0.13
CA VAL A 133 9.88 -19.28 -1.28
C VAL A 133 10.54 -17.96 -0.91
N SER A 134 9.88 -17.17 -0.04
CA SER A 134 10.41 -15.93 0.51
C SER A 134 10.00 -15.83 1.97
N PRO A 135 10.90 -15.43 2.88
CA PRO A 135 10.58 -15.29 4.29
C PRO A 135 9.36 -14.40 4.52
N ALA A 136 8.53 -14.77 5.50
CA ALA A 136 7.36 -13.98 5.87
C ALA A 136 7.76 -12.56 6.27
N GLY A 137 7.06 -11.58 5.75
CA GLY A 137 7.29 -10.18 6.07
C GLY A 137 6.16 -9.30 5.56
N GLN A 138 5.96 -8.17 6.21
CA GLN A 138 4.97 -7.18 5.76
C GLN A 138 3.53 -7.73 5.63
N GLY A 139 3.16 -8.73 6.44
CA GLY A 139 1.85 -9.37 6.34
C GLY A 139 1.69 -10.31 5.14
N VAL A 140 2.78 -10.67 4.45
CA VAL A 140 2.80 -11.54 3.28
C VAL A 140 3.69 -12.75 3.55
N VAL A 141 3.26 -13.93 3.10
CA VAL A 141 4.06 -15.16 3.08
C VAL A 141 3.98 -15.78 1.69
N CYS A 142 5.16 -16.13 1.14
CA CYS A 142 5.26 -16.82 -0.14
C CYS A 142 5.67 -18.27 0.09
N PHE A 143 4.86 -19.20 -0.35
CA PHE A 143 5.08 -20.63 -0.14
C PHE A 143 4.63 -21.43 -1.36
N ARG A 144 5.15 -22.66 -1.48
CA ARG A 144 4.69 -23.64 -2.48
C ARG A 144 4.76 -25.06 -1.93
N TYR A 145 4.01 -25.95 -2.53
CA TYR A 145 4.17 -27.38 -2.32
C TYR A 145 5.27 -27.90 -3.26
N ALA A 146 6.34 -28.43 -2.69
CA ALA A 146 7.54 -28.88 -3.38
C ALA A 146 8.05 -30.21 -2.79
N PRO A 147 7.33 -31.34 -3.04
CA PRO A 147 7.77 -32.65 -2.59
C PRO A 147 9.09 -33.02 -3.28
N LYS A 148 9.98 -33.70 -2.52
CA LYS A 148 11.35 -33.98 -2.96
C LYS A 148 11.46 -34.85 -4.22
N GLU A 149 10.41 -35.56 -4.57
CA GLU A 149 10.32 -36.46 -5.71
C GLU A 149 10.06 -35.71 -7.04
N LEU A 150 9.68 -34.45 -6.99
CA LEU A 150 9.36 -33.62 -8.14
C LEU A 150 10.48 -32.63 -8.45
N SER A 151 10.69 -32.35 -9.72
CA SER A 151 11.53 -31.25 -10.19
C SER A 151 10.84 -29.89 -9.95
N ASP A 152 11.59 -28.80 -9.94
CA ASP A 152 11.04 -27.43 -9.81
C ASP A 152 9.92 -27.16 -10.81
N ARG A 153 10.10 -27.58 -12.07
CA ARG A 153 9.09 -27.38 -13.14
C ARG A 153 7.79 -28.14 -12.85
N GLU A 154 7.88 -29.36 -12.29
CA GLU A 154 6.71 -30.15 -11.90
C GLU A 154 6.03 -29.54 -10.68
N CYS A 155 6.81 -29.04 -9.72
CA CYS A 155 6.28 -28.30 -8.56
C CYS A 155 5.53 -27.05 -9.01
N ASP A 156 6.08 -26.25 -9.94
CA ASP A 156 5.42 -25.07 -10.46
C ASP A 156 4.12 -25.43 -11.18
N ALA A 157 4.14 -26.49 -12.03
CA ALA A 157 2.95 -26.97 -12.71
C ALA A 157 1.85 -27.44 -11.74
N LEU A 158 2.24 -28.01 -10.59
CA LEU A 158 1.32 -28.46 -9.56
C LEU A 158 0.69 -27.28 -8.78
N ASN A 159 1.45 -26.24 -8.50
CA ASN A 159 1.01 -25.10 -7.72
C ASN A 159 0.13 -24.10 -8.49
N VAL A 160 0.30 -23.96 -9.79
CA VAL A 160 -0.49 -23.04 -10.63
C VAL A 160 -2.01 -23.29 -10.52
N PRO A 161 -2.55 -24.51 -10.70
CA PRO A 161 -3.99 -24.74 -10.54
C PRO A 161 -4.53 -24.41 -9.16
N VAL A 162 -3.77 -24.71 -8.11
CA VAL A 162 -4.17 -24.41 -6.72
C VAL A 162 -4.33 -22.92 -6.48
N SER A 163 -3.39 -22.12 -7.01
CA SER A 163 -3.45 -20.66 -6.95
C SER A 163 -4.74 -20.11 -7.59
N TYR A 164 -5.13 -20.63 -8.76
CA TYR A 164 -6.32 -20.17 -9.46
C TYR A 164 -7.65 -20.65 -8.84
N THR A 165 -7.66 -21.81 -8.17
CA THR A 165 -8.91 -22.44 -7.71
C THR A 165 -9.22 -22.18 -6.23
N HIS A 166 -8.24 -21.87 -5.41
CA HIS A 166 -8.39 -21.81 -3.96
C HIS A 166 -7.98 -20.48 -3.33
N LEU A 167 -7.27 -19.62 -4.07
CA LEU A 167 -6.79 -18.32 -3.60
C LEU A 167 -7.44 -17.12 -4.30
N THR A 168 -8.43 -17.37 -5.15
CA THR A 168 -9.23 -16.29 -5.76
C THR A 168 -10.28 -15.85 -4.74
N LEU A 169 -10.02 -14.72 -4.09
CA LEU A 169 -10.97 -14.00 -3.24
C LEU A 169 -11.75 -12.97 -4.07
#